data_dfa4e2e26c41e3481cb135c114b77ac6
#
_entry.id   dfa4e2e26c41e3481cb135c114b77ac6
#
_cell.length_a   1.000
_cell.length_b   1.000
_cell.length_c   1.000
_cell.angle_alpha   90.00
_cell.angle_beta   90.00
_cell.angle_gamma   90.00
#
_symmetry.space_group_name_H-M   'P 1'
#
loop_
_entity.id
_entity.type
_entity.pdbx_description
1 polymer ?
#
loop_
_entity_poly.entity_id
_entity_poly.type
_entity_poly.pdbx_seq_one_letter_code
_entity_poly.pdbx_strand_id
1 'polypeptide(L)'
;MKIRPLLVSSLLLILVVGNTYATTYTLPHIKGDRVVASSTGETVTITVDQDQTLLDIAKRFNLGQTEIVTINPGLDRWLIKKGTVVRLPNRRILPDSPHEGITLNVAEYRMYYYPSDQQGTVRSYAHGVGRQDWKTPLGKTSIIKKVKDPAWHPPESIRREHAANGDPLPEIVPPGPHNPLGAYALYLNLPGDYRIHGTDIDKIFGIGMQITHGCVRMYPEDISALYQSVDVGTPVYIVKQPVKVGWLNNVLYVEAHPDLEGEEKTQDERYAIALSLIRQENNQVLPDFDQVVLNKALKDLDGTPIPIYERLPPLEGEVIDPAVKAVPVIKAPAIASNVVSKKPVIAKASKAKSTELAMASKKTKSTALLAANDVKKIPVKQVSKDNKTNKPAIKTASNSRSSGGSPGGYYHGD
;
A
#
# COMPACT_ATOMS: atom_id res chain seq x y z
N MET A 1 36.77 42.56 -40.59
CA MET A 1 36.27 42.07 -39.30
C MET A 1 34.88 41.48 -39.56
N LYS A 2 34.78 40.13 -39.65
CA LYS A 2 33.54 39.40 -39.99
C LYS A 2 32.91 38.90 -38.69
N ILE A 3 31.76 39.44 -38.32
CA ILE A 3 30.98 39.04 -37.16
C ILE A 3 30.17 37.76 -37.55
N ARG A 4 30.46 36.66 -36.89
CA ARG A 4 29.68 35.43 -37.02
C ARG A 4 28.46 35.49 -36.07
N PRO A 5 27.24 35.16 -36.52
CA PRO A 5 26.10 35.11 -35.62
C PRO A 5 26.19 33.82 -34.78
N LEU A 6 26.09 33.93 -33.44
CA LEU A 6 25.86 32.82 -32.52
C LEU A 6 24.39 32.36 -32.71
N LEU A 7 24.25 31.12 -33.20
CA LEU A 7 22.97 30.41 -33.18
C LEU A 7 22.73 29.95 -31.72
N VAL A 8 21.83 30.63 -31.01
CA VAL A 8 21.29 30.18 -29.74
C VAL A 8 20.25 29.11 -30.06
N SER A 9 20.65 27.87 -29.90
CA SER A 9 19.72 26.72 -29.99
C SER A 9 18.85 26.68 -28.72
N SER A 10 17.64 27.21 -28.82
CA SER A 10 16.61 27.08 -27.78
C SER A 10 16.19 25.61 -27.70
N LEU A 11 16.68 24.91 -26.70
CA LEU A 11 16.23 23.57 -26.35
C LEU A 11 14.79 23.66 -25.81
N LEU A 12 13.82 23.40 -26.68
CA LEU A 12 12.40 23.33 -26.33
C LEU A 12 12.20 22.08 -25.49
N LEU A 13 12.15 22.24 -24.17
CA LEU A 13 11.81 21.16 -23.22
C LEU A 13 10.32 20.86 -23.39
N ILE A 14 9.98 19.90 -24.24
CA ILE A 14 8.62 19.38 -24.36
C ILE A 14 8.31 18.62 -23.07
N LEU A 15 7.59 19.26 -22.15
CA LEU A 15 6.94 18.58 -21.03
C LEU A 15 5.87 17.66 -21.62
N VAL A 16 6.24 16.41 -21.84
CA VAL A 16 5.25 15.36 -22.10
C VAL A 16 4.50 15.15 -20.78
N VAL A 17 3.33 15.76 -20.65
CA VAL A 17 2.35 15.40 -19.63
C VAL A 17 1.80 14.04 -20.02
N GLY A 18 2.58 13.00 -19.79
CA GLY A 18 2.12 11.62 -19.90
C GLY A 18 1.14 11.36 -18.76
N ASN A 19 -0.06 10.88 -19.08
CA ASN A 19 -0.92 10.21 -18.10
C ASN A 19 -0.08 9.10 -17.49
N THR A 20 0.24 9.21 -16.19
CA THR A 20 1.05 8.22 -15.49
C THR A 20 0.18 7.01 -15.17
N TYR A 21 0.15 6.08 -16.11
CA TYR A 21 -0.20 4.69 -15.83
C TYR A 21 0.83 4.10 -14.86
N ALA A 22 0.59 2.88 -14.37
CA ALA A 22 1.48 2.10 -13.51
C ALA A 22 2.97 2.43 -13.65
N THR A 23 3.68 2.50 -12.55
CA THR A 23 5.14 2.57 -12.61
C THR A 23 5.68 1.24 -13.12
N THR A 24 6.39 1.27 -14.25
CA THR A 24 7.03 0.08 -14.83
C THR A 24 8.49 0.05 -14.43
N TYR A 25 8.93 -1.10 -13.91
CA TYR A 25 10.32 -1.38 -13.57
C TYR A 25 10.87 -2.49 -14.45
N THR A 26 12.16 -2.44 -14.71
CA THR A 26 12.92 -3.57 -15.27
C THR A 26 13.32 -4.51 -14.14
N LEU A 27 13.09 -5.81 -14.31
CA LEU A 27 13.54 -6.81 -13.35
C LEU A 27 15.07 -6.90 -13.37
N PRO A 28 15.72 -7.13 -12.22
CA PRO A 28 17.15 -7.31 -12.16
C PRO A 28 17.62 -8.50 -13.04
N HIS A 29 18.75 -8.34 -13.69
CA HIS A 29 19.33 -9.40 -14.52
C HIS A 29 20.05 -10.48 -13.71
N ILE A 30 20.50 -10.15 -12.49
CA ILE A 30 21.18 -11.09 -11.60
C ILE A 30 20.12 -11.94 -10.91
N LYS A 31 20.27 -13.26 -11.06
CA LYS A 31 19.36 -14.21 -10.40
C LYS A 31 19.43 -14.05 -8.88
N GLY A 32 18.29 -13.82 -8.25
CA GLY A 32 18.16 -13.60 -6.81
C GLY A 32 18.11 -12.14 -6.41
N ASP A 33 18.46 -11.20 -7.29
CA ASP A 33 18.23 -9.78 -7.03
C ASP A 33 16.72 -9.48 -7.06
N ARG A 34 16.25 -8.68 -6.09
CA ARG A 34 14.82 -8.32 -5.97
C ARG A 34 14.58 -6.82 -5.83
N VAL A 35 15.63 -6.01 -5.82
CA VAL A 35 15.47 -4.56 -5.76
C VAL A 35 15.27 -4.01 -7.16
N VAL A 36 14.20 -3.27 -7.36
CA VAL A 36 13.89 -2.57 -8.61
C VAL A 36 13.89 -1.06 -8.38
N ALA A 37 14.28 -0.31 -9.40
CA ALA A 37 14.29 1.14 -9.37
C ALA A 37 13.71 1.71 -10.66
N SER A 38 13.05 2.86 -10.59
CA SER A 38 12.82 3.68 -11.75
C SER A 38 14.14 4.31 -12.21
N SER A 39 14.20 4.80 -13.41
CA SER A 39 15.39 5.12 -14.23
C SER A 39 16.67 5.68 -13.54
N THR A 40 16.57 6.30 -12.37
CA THR A 40 17.74 6.94 -11.71
C THR A 40 18.29 6.18 -10.49
N GLY A 41 17.54 5.24 -9.93
CA GLY A 41 17.96 4.49 -8.74
C GLY A 41 18.03 5.28 -7.42
N GLU A 42 17.93 6.60 -7.44
CA GLU A 42 17.98 7.47 -6.26
C GLU A 42 16.58 7.95 -5.86
N THR A 43 16.43 8.42 -4.62
CA THR A 43 15.19 9.06 -4.18
C THR A 43 14.94 10.30 -5.04
N VAL A 44 13.81 10.32 -5.73
CA VAL A 44 13.41 11.45 -6.57
C VAL A 44 12.71 12.49 -5.69
N THR A 45 13.05 13.75 -5.89
CA THR A 45 12.33 14.88 -5.32
C THR A 45 11.69 15.70 -6.41
N ILE A 46 10.52 16.26 -6.11
CA ILE A 46 9.89 17.27 -6.97
C ILE A 46 9.70 18.57 -6.18
N THR A 47 9.79 19.69 -6.87
CA THR A 47 9.38 20.98 -6.33
C THR A 47 7.96 21.26 -6.80
N VAL A 48 7.05 21.51 -5.87
CA VAL A 48 5.63 21.77 -6.16
C VAL A 48 5.48 23.13 -6.85
N ASP A 49 4.80 23.16 -7.97
CA ASP A 49 4.63 24.33 -8.85
C ASP A 49 3.40 25.19 -8.53
N GLN A 50 2.43 24.62 -7.79
CA GLN A 50 1.21 25.27 -7.32
C GLN A 50 0.76 24.68 -5.99
N ASP A 51 -0.09 25.40 -5.24
CA ASP A 51 -0.70 24.87 -4.03
C ASP A 51 -1.58 23.64 -4.37
N GLN A 52 -1.37 22.52 -3.68
CA GLN A 52 -2.10 21.25 -3.91
C GLN A 52 -2.02 20.36 -2.67
N THR A 53 -2.68 19.22 -2.69
CA THR A 53 -2.59 18.22 -1.60
C THR A 53 -1.48 17.20 -1.89
N LEU A 54 -0.98 16.50 -0.85
CA LEU A 54 -0.13 15.31 -1.06
C LEU A 54 -0.86 14.22 -1.83
N LEU A 55 -2.19 14.17 -1.72
CA LEU A 55 -3.01 13.17 -2.41
C LEU A 55 -3.07 13.42 -3.93
N ASP A 56 -3.09 14.69 -4.36
CA ASP A 56 -2.98 15.04 -5.79
C ASP A 56 -1.63 14.59 -6.34
N ILE A 57 -0.56 14.79 -5.56
CA ILE A 57 0.78 14.33 -5.91
C ILE A 57 0.82 12.79 -5.95
N ALA A 58 0.26 12.12 -4.93
CA ALA A 58 0.18 10.66 -4.88
C ALA A 58 -0.50 10.10 -6.13
N LYS A 59 -1.67 10.63 -6.50
CA LYS A 59 -2.38 10.22 -7.70
C LYS A 59 -1.53 10.43 -8.95
N ARG A 60 -0.90 11.61 -9.11
CA ARG A 60 -0.07 11.94 -10.26
C ARG A 60 1.12 10.99 -10.47
N PHE A 61 1.68 10.45 -9.39
CA PHE A 61 2.83 9.53 -9.42
C PHE A 61 2.49 8.07 -9.12
N ASN A 62 1.21 7.71 -9.17
CA ASN A 62 0.74 6.34 -8.87
C ASN A 62 1.20 5.83 -7.51
N LEU A 63 1.07 6.65 -6.48
CA LEU A 63 1.41 6.35 -5.10
C LEU A 63 0.16 6.22 -4.24
N GLY A 64 0.25 5.43 -3.18
CA GLY A 64 -0.79 5.35 -2.16
C GLY A 64 -0.69 6.50 -1.16
N GLN A 65 -1.81 6.82 -0.48
CA GLN A 65 -1.84 7.88 0.52
C GLN A 65 -0.83 7.61 1.66
N THR A 66 -0.83 6.41 2.23
CA THR A 66 0.11 6.05 3.31
C THR A 66 1.55 6.20 2.83
N GLU A 67 1.85 5.74 1.63
CA GLU A 67 3.18 5.77 1.04
C GLU A 67 3.74 7.20 0.92
N ILE A 68 2.96 8.12 0.31
CA ILE A 68 3.42 9.51 0.13
C ILE A 68 3.54 10.28 1.45
N VAL A 69 2.69 9.97 2.42
CA VAL A 69 2.72 10.60 3.74
C VAL A 69 3.91 10.11 4.58
N THR A 70 4.18 8.80 4.59
CA THR A 70 5.26 8.23 5.41
C THR A 70 6.64 8.66 4.93
N ILE A 71 6.85 8.78 3.60
CA ILE A 71 8.13 9.24 3.06
C ILE A 71 8.35 10.76 3.20
N ASN A 72 7.29 11.52 3.51
CA ASN A 72 7.32 12.97 3.73
C ASN A 72 6.83 13.35 5.14
N PRO A 73 7.48 12.89 6.20
CA PRO A 73 7.05 13.21 7.56
C PRO A 73 7.12 14.72 7.79
N GLY A 74 6.07 15.27 8.43
CA GLY A 74 5.99 16.69 8.76
C GLY A 74 5.37 17.58 7.67
N LEU A 75 5.06 17.06 6.48
CA LEU A 75 4.26 17.80 5.51
C LEU A 75 2.76 17.65 5.81
N ASP A 76 2.01 18.76 5.70
CA ASP A 76 0.55 18.72 5.78
C ASP A 76 -0.01 18.03 4.52
N ARG A 77 -0.70 16.89 4.70
CA ARG A 77 -1.27 16.14 3.57
C ARG A 77 -2.32 16.92 2.78
N TRP A 78 -2.95 17.90 3.41
CA TRP A 78 -4.05 18.66 2.82
C TRP A 78 -3.62 19.97 2.18
N LEU A 79 -2.40 20.46 2.49
CA LEU A 79 -1.92 21.75 1.97
C LEU A 79 -0.42 21.75 1.78
N ILE A 80 0.00 21.49 0.56
CA ILE A 80 1.39 21.63 0.12
C ILE A 80 1.50 22.92 -0.68
N LYS A 81 2.30 23.86 -0.17
CA LYS A 81 2.52 25.14 -0.80
C LYS A 81 3.44 25.02 -2.01
N LYS A 82 3.23 25.89 -3.00
CA LYS A 82 4.17 26.11 -4.10
C LYS A 82 5.59 26.31 -3.57
N GLY A 83 6.57 25.66 -4.19
CA GLY A 83 7.98 25.69 -3.78
C GLY A 83 8.36 24.63 -2.75
N THR A 84 7.41 23.91 -2.16
CA THR A 84 7.72 22.79 -1.26
C THR A 84 8.40 21.65 -2.04
N VAL A 85 9.45 21.09 -1.44
CA VAL A 85 10.12 19.89 -1.97
C VAL A 85 9.43 18.65 -1.39
N VAL A 86 8.98 17.76 -2.26
CA VAL A 86 8.32 16.51 -1.91
C VAL A 86 9.16 15.32 -2.41
N ARG A 87 9.43 14.36 -1.53
CA ARG A 87 10.13 13.12 -1.84
C ARG A 87 9.17 12.10 -2.46
N LEU A 88 9.65 11.39 -3.48
CA LEU A 88 8.90 10.32 -4.14
C LEU A 88 9.69 9.01 -4.04
N PRO A 89 9.06 7.88 -3.68
CA PRO A 89 9.71 6.58 -3.70
C PRO A 89 9.93 6.13 -5.15
N ASN A 90 11.16 5.77 -5.49
CA ASN A 90 11.51 5.31 -6.83
C ASN A 90 12.19 3.95 -6.87
N ARG A 91 12.48 3.38 -5.69
CA ARG A 91 13.09 2.06 -5.51
C ARG A 91 12.18 1.20 -4.63
N ARG A 92 12.16 -0.11 -4.88
CA ARG A 92 11.36 -1.07 -4.11
C ARG A 92 12.06 -2.40 -4.04
N ILE A 93 11.84 -3.14 -2.98
CA ILE A 93 12.15 -4.56 -2.91
C ILE A 93 10.89 -5.32 -3.32
N LEU A 94 10.97 -6.14 -4.35
CA LEU A 94 9.85 -6.99 -4.77
C LEU A 94 9.50 -7.98 -3.64
N PRO A 95 8.21 -8.23 -3.39
CA PRO A 95 7.79 -9.25 -2.44
C PRO A 95 8.38 -10.63 -2.75
N ASP A 96 8.60 -11.43 -1.73
CA ASP A 96 8.94 -12.85 -1.88
C ASP A 96 7.70 -13.62 -2.33
N SER A 97 7.58 -13.80 -3.63
CA SER A 97 6.49 -14.47 -4.32
C SER A 97 6.92 -14.86 -5.73
N PRO A 98 6.22 -15.77 -6.41
CA PRO A 98 6.44 -16.02 -7.83
C PRO A 98 6.32 -14.74 -8.67
N HIS A 99 7.28 -14.52 -9.59
CA HIS A 99 7.24 -13.39 -10.52
C HIS A 99 6.37 -13.72 -11.74
N GLU A 100 5.09 -14.05 -11.48
CA GLU A 100 4.08 -14.36 -12.47
C GLU A 100 2.72 -13.79 -12.05
N GLY A 101 1.89 -13.42 -13.01
CA GLY A 101 0.56 -12.88 -12.74
C GLY A 101 0.60 -11.65 -11.84
N ILE A 102 -0.10 -11.69 -10.73
CA ILE A 102 -0.25 -10.55 -9.81
C ILE A 102 0.24 -10.93 -8.41
N THR A 103 1.08 -10.10 -7.80
CA THR A 103 1.36 -10.12 -6.36
C THR A 103 0.78 -8.89 -5.70
N LEU A 104 -0.07 -9.08 -4.69
CA LEU A 104 -0.63 -8.04 -3.84
C LEU A 104 0.05 -8.08 -2.48
N ASN A 105 0.85 -7.07 -2.14
CA ASN A 105 1.37 -6.95 -0.77
C ASN A 105 0.50 -5.97 0.02
N VAL A 106 -0.38 -6.53 0.86
CA VAL A 106 -1.34 -5.72 1.63
C VAL A 106 -0.67 -4.79 2.63
N ALA A 107 0.54 -5.14 3.11
CA ALA A 107 1.26 -4.36 4.11
C ALA A 107 1.86 -3.06 3.56
N GLU A 108 2.15 -2.99 2.26
CA GLU A 108 2.68 -1.79 1.60
C GLU A 108 1.68 -1.12 0.67
N TYR A 109 0.45 -1.65 0.58
CA TYR A 109 -0.61 -1.17 -0.32
C TYR A 109 -0.18 -1.11 -1.78
N ARG A 110 0.66 -2.09 -2.23
CA ARG A 110 1.18 -2.16 -3.59
C ARG A 110 0.90 -3.51 -4.23
N MET A 111 0.54 -3.42 -5.51
CA MET A 111 0.39 -4.54 -6.42
C MET A 111 1.56 -4.55 -7.40
N TYR A 112 2.03 -5.73 -7.73
CA TYR A 112 3.05 -6.00 -8.74
C TYR A 112 2.46 -6.96 -9.76
N TYR A 113 2.36 -6.50 -11.00
CA TYR A 113 1.89 -7.31 -12.13
C TYR A 113 3.06 -7.64 -13.04
N TYR A 114 3.23 -8.91 -13.32
CA TYR A 114 4.28 -9.48 -14.18
C TYR A 114 3.67 -9.87 -15.53
N PRO A 115 3.74 -9.02 -16.57
CA PRO A 115 3.14 -9.31 -17.86
C PRO A 115 3.82 -10.49 -18.54
N SER A 116 3.06 -11.46 -19.03
CA SER A 116 3.60 -12.63 -19.72
C SER A 116 4.16 -12.31 -21.11
N ASP A 117 3.66 -11.23 -21.72
CA ASP A 117 4.04 -10.70 -23.03
C ASP A 117 5.24 -9.73 -22.97
N GLN A 118 5.66 -9.29 -21.77
CA GLN A 118 6.75 -8.36 -21.55
C GLN A 118 7.70 -8.90 -20.46
N GLN A 119 8.33 -10.03 -20.77
CA GLN A 119 9.28 -10.65 -19.84
C GLN A 119 10.38 -9.66 -19.42
N GLY A 120 10.83 -9.78 -18.18
CA GLY A 120 11.84 -8.87 -17.63
C GLY A 120 11.30 -7.53 -17.16
N THR A 121 9.96 -7.34 -17.12
CA THR A 121 9.33 -6.14 -16.57
C THR A 121 8.34 -6.47 -15.46
N VAL A 122 8.11 -5.51 -14.58
CA VAL A 122 7.03 -5.53 -13.58
C VAL A 122 6.36 -4.18 -13.52
N ARG A 123 5.03 -4.18 -13.52
CA ARG A 123 4.22 -2.98 -13.35
C ARG A 123 3.71 -2.90 -11.91
N SER A 124 3.87 -1.76 -11.27
CA SER A 124 3.44 -1.56 -9.89
C SER A 124 2.31 -0.55 -9.81
N TYR A 125 1.30 -0.87 -8.99
CA TYR A 125 0.10 -0.07 -8.79
C TYR A 125 -0.16 0.14 -7.29
N ALA A 126 -0.61 1.33 -6.93
CA ALA A 126 -1.12 1.58 -5.59
C ALA A 126 -2.54 0.99 -5.43
N HIS A 127 -2.86 0.49 -4.25
CA HIS A 127 -4.20 -0.01 -3.95
C HIS A 127 -4.60 0.19 -2.49
N GLY A 128 -5.91 0.25 -2.22
CA GLY A 128 -6.49 0.15 -0.88
C GLY A 128 -6.85 -1.29 -0.55
N VAL A 129 -6.88 -1.62 0.75
CA VAL A 129 -7.17 -2.96 1.26
C VAL A 129 -8.28 -2.95 2.31
N GLY A 130 -8.71 -4.13 2.73
CA GLY A 130 -9.69 -4.32 3.79
C GLY A 130 -9.25 -3.73 5.11
N ARG A 131 -10.18 -3.07 5.82
CA ARG A 131 -9.98 -2.57 7.17
C ARG A 131 -9.88 -3.73 8.18
N GLN A 132 -9.52 -3.43 9.42
CA GLN A 132 -9.24 -4.43 10.46
C GLN A 132 -10.32 -5.51 10.60
N ASP A 133 -11.60 -5.12 10.57
CA ASP A 133 -12.74 -6.04 10.72
C ASP A 133 -13.10 -6.80 9.43
N TRP A 134 -12.54 -6.39 8.29
CA TRP A 134 -12.82 -6.90 6.96
C TRP A 134 -11.53 -7.14 6.17
N LYS A 135 -10.62 -7.92 6.73
CA LYS A 135 -9.29 -8.15 6.14
C LYS A 135 -9.37 -8.73 4.74
N THR A 136 -8.47 -8.27 3.88
CA THR A 136 -8.21 -8.93 2.60
C THR A 136 -7.57 -10.29 2.86
N PRO A 137 -8.14 -11.42 2.37
CA PRO A 137 -7.60 -12.76 2.61
C PRO A 137 -6.22 -12.91 1.99
N LEU A 138 -5.31 -13.55 2.72
CA LEU A 138 -3.97 -13.90 2.23
C LEU A 138 -3.98 -15.27 1.53
N GLY A 139 -3.02 -15.48 0.63
CA GLY A 139 -2.81 -16.76 -0.04
C GLY A 139 -2.81 -16.65 -1.57
N LYS A 140 -2.75 -17.84 -2.20
CA LYS A 140 -2.82 -17.95 -3.67
C LYS A 140 -4.27 -18.06 -4.12
N THR A 141 -4.63 -17.29 -5.13
CA THR A 141 -5.93 -17.33 -5.81
C THR A 141 -5.73 -17.08 -7.30
N SER A 142 -6.80 -16.84 -8.05
CA SER A 142 -6.76 -16.46 -9.48
C SER A 142 -7.95 -15.59 -9.85
N ILE A 143 -7.85 -14.90 -10.98
CA ILE A 143 -8.96 -14.19 -11.59
C ILE A 143 -9.91 -15.21 -12.22
N ILE A 144 -11.18 -15.21 -11.80
CA ILE A 144 -12.21 -16.11 -12.35
C ILE A 144 -13.21 -15.43 -13.29
N LYS A 145 -13.31 -14.11 -13.20
CA LYS A 145 -14.25 -13.32 -14.01
C LYS A 145 -13.77 -11.88 -14.14
N LYS A 146 -13.98 -11.30 -15.32
CA LYS A 146 -13.73 -9.89 -15.64
C LYS A 146 -15.05 -9.23 -15.99
N VAL A 147 -15.36 -8.08 -15.38
CA VAL A 147 -16.61 -7.35 -15.65
C VAL A 147 -16.29 -5.89 -15.92
N LYS A 148 -16.78 -5.40 -17.04
CA LYS A 148 -16.79 -3.98 -17.39
C LYS A 148 -18.15 -3.41 -16.97
N ASP A 149 -18.15 -2.18 -16.45
CA ASP A 149 -19.33 -1.46 -15.97
C ASP A 149 -20.20 -2.33 -15.02
N PRO A 150 -19.62 -2.81 -13.89
CA PRO A 150 -20.33 -3.69 -12.97
C PRO A 150 -21.46 -2.96 -12.25
N ALA A 151 -22.61 -3.59 -12.10
CA ALA A 151 -23.55 -3.21 -11.05
C ALA A 151 -23.01 -3.72 -9.71
N TRP A 152 -23.17 -2.94 -8.66
CA TRP A 152 -22.80 -3.36 -7.31
C TRP A 152 -24.03 -3.79 -6.51
N HIS A 153 -23.98 -5.01 -6.01
CA HIS A 153 -24.96 -5.56 -5.07
C HIS A 153 -24.31 -5.55 -3.70
N PRO A 154 -24.52 -4.49 -2.87
CA PRO A 154 -23.91 -4.44 -1.55
C PRO A 154 -24.42 -5.60 -0.70
N PRO A 155 -23.51 -6.39 -0.06
CA PRO A 155 -23.88 -7.43 0.88
C PRO A 155 -24.79 -6.86 1.99
N GLU A 156 -25.65 -7.71 2.54
CA GLU A 156 -26.59 -7.28 3.60
C GLU A 156 -25.86 -6.73 4.83
N SER A 157 -24.70 -7.29 5.18
CA SER A 157 -23.84 -6.79 6.25
C SER A 157 -23.43 -5.33 6.05
N ILE A 158 -23.02 -4.98 4.82
CA ILE A 158 -22.63 -3.62 4.42
C ILE A 158 -23.87 -2.69 4.42
N ARG A 159 -24.99 -3.16 3.88
CA ARG A 159 -26.24 -2.38 3.90
C ARG A 159 -26.70 -2.06 5.33
N ARG A 160 -26.60 -3.03 6.25
CA ARG A 160 -26.93 -2.81 7.67
C ARG A 160 -25.99 -1.82 8.34
N GLU A 161 -24.69 -1.92 8.06
CA GLU A 161 -23.70 -0.98 8.60
C GLU A 161 -23.97 0.44 8.12
N HIS A 162 -24.18 0.64 6.82
CA HIS A 162 -24.53 1.95 6.26
C HIS A 162 -25.84 2.50 6.81
N ALA A 163 -26.88 1.66 6.92
CA ALA A 163 -28.16 2.07 7.51
C ALA A 163 -28.01 2.48 8.98
N ALA A 164 -27.19 1.79 9.76
CA ALA A 164 -26.89 2.16 11.15
C ALA A 164 -26.16 3.50 11.28
N ASN A 165 -25.39 3.87 10.25
CA ASN A 165 -24.67 5.15 10.17
C ASN A 165 -25.49 6.28 9.52
N GLY A 166 -26.77 6.04 9.19
CA GLY A 166 -27.68 7.05 8.61
C GLY A 166 -27.51 7.25 7.10
N ASP A 167 -26.78 6.37 6.41
CA ASP A 167 -26.53 6.38 4.97
C ASP A 167 -27.00 5.05 4.32
N PRO A 168 -28.31 4.79 4.23
CA PRO A 168 -28.82 3.51 3.74
C PRO A 168 -28.50 3.31 2.26
N LEU A 169 -27.88 2.18 1.95
CA LEU A 169 -27.57 1.79 0.57
C LEU A 169 -28.75 1.09 -0.11
N PRO A 170 -28.96 1.31 -1.42
CA PRO A 170 -29.93 0.56 -2.22
C PRO A 170 -29.48 -0.91 -2.35
N GLU A 171 -30.41 -1.79 -2.76
CA GLU A 171 -30.08 -3.19 -3.05
C GLU A 171 -29.13 -3.35 -4.24
N ILE A 172 -29.22 -2.44 -5.20
CA ILE A 172 -28.39 -2.43 -6.42
C ILE A 172 -27.94 -1.00 -6.68
N VAL A 173 -26.63 -0.80 -6.78
CA VAL A 173 -26.05 0.42 -7.33
C VAL A 173 -25.73 0.17 -8.79
N PRO A 174 -26.37 0.86 -9.74
CA PRO A 174 -26.14 0.66 -11.16
C PRO A 174 -24.70 1.08 -11.57
N PRO A 175 -24.23 0.66 -12.75
CA PRO A 175 -23.00 1.19 -13.32
C PRO A 175 -23.04 2.72 -13.43
N GLY A 176 -21.89 3.37 -13.22
CA GLY A 176 -21.78 4.82 -13.31
C GLY A 176 -20.67 5.41 -12.44
N PRO A 177 -20.48 6.73 -12.50
CA PRO A 177 -19.37 7.42 -11.83
C PRO A 177 -19.42 7.32 -10.29
N HIS A 178 -20.59 7.11 -9.72
CA HIS A 178 -20.81 6.96 -8.27
C HIS A 178 -20.88 5.48 -7.84
N ASN A 179 -20.62 4.52 -8.73
CA ASN A 179 -20.55 3.13 -8.34
C ASN A 179 -19.22 2.86 -7.64
N PRO A 180 -19.20 2.36 -6.39
CA PRO A 180 -17.96 2.15 -5.64
C PRO A 180 -17.04 1.08 -6.21
N LEU A 181 -17.50 0.26 -7.18
CA LEU A 181 -16.65 -0.67 -7.92
C LEU A 181 -15.92 0.00 -9.10
N GLY A 182 -16.30 1.23 -9.47
CA GLY A 182 -15.79 1.89 -10.67
C GLY A 182 -16.19 1.18 -11.97
N ALA A 183 -15.48 1.45 -13.06
CA ALA A 183 -15.80 0.94 -14.38
C ALA A 183 -15.34 -0.51 -14.65
N TYR A 184 -14.46 -1.09 -13.81
CA TYR A 184 -13.90 -2.43 -14.02
C TYR A 184 -13.76 -3.19 -12.72
N ALA A 185 -14.05 -4.49 -12.75
CA ALA A 185 -13.87 -5.42 -11.64
C ALA A 185 -13.31 -6.76 -12.12
N LEU A 186 -12.33 -7.28 -11.38
CA LEU A 186 -11.70 -8.59 -11.52
C LEU A 186 -12.09 -9.44 -10.30
N TYR A 187 -12.88 -10.48 -10.50
CA TYR A 187 -13.36 -11.35 -9.43
C TYR A 187 -12.30 -12.40 -9.12
N LEU A 188 -12.05 -12.62 -7.83
CA LEU A 188 -11.07 -13.58 -7.33
C LEU A 188 -11.73 -14.90 -6.94
N ASN A 189 -11.04 -16.01 -7.12
CA ASN A 189 -11.45 -17.33 -6.68
C ASN A 189 -11.30 -17.47 -5.16
N LEU A 190 -12.08 -16.68 -4.43
CA LEU A 190 -12.11 -16.66 -2.97
C LEU A 190 -13.56 -16.69 -2.49
N PRO A 191 -13.89 -17.41 -1.41
CA PRO A 191 -15.22 -17.33 -0.82
C PRO A 191 -15.47 -15.92 -0.27
N GLY A 192 -16.63 -15.32 -0.55
CA GLY A 192 -16.98 -14.00 -0.06
C GLY A 192 -16.92 -12.88 -1.09
N ASP A 193 -16.85 -13.21 -2.39
CA ASP A 193 -17.05 -12.26 -3.50
C ASP A 193 -15.99 -11.14 -3.56
N TYR A 194 -14.73 -11.50 -3.23
CA TYR A 194 -13.58 -10.59 -3.26
C TYR A 194 -13.19 -10.20 -4.69
N ARG A 195 -12.80 -8.93 -4.86
CA ARG A 195 -12.48 -8.34 -6.17
C ARG A 195 -11.28 -7.42 -6.09
N ILE A 196 -10.61 -7.28 -7.23
CA ILE A 196 -9.78 -6.12 -7.54
C ILE A 196 -10.65 -5.23 -8.42
N HIS A 197 -10.89 -3.96 -8.04
CA HIS A 197 -11.83 -3.10 -8.72
C HIS A 197 -11.39 -1.63 -8.66
N GLY A 198 -12.03 -0.80 -9.46
CA GLY A 198 -11.86 0.64 -9.44
C GLY A 198 -12.46 1.31 -8.21
N THR A 199 -12.81 2.55 -8.36
CA THR A 199 -13.50 3.34 -7.33
C THR A 199 -14.39 4.39 -7.99
N ASP A 200 -15.34 4.91 -7.23
CA ASP A 200 -16.01 6.15 -7.58
C ASP A 200 -15.04 7.34 -7.45
N ILE A 201 -15.42 8.46 -8.06
CA ILE A 201 -14.58 9.66 -8.11
C ILE A 201 -14.40 10.31 -6.73
N ASP A 202 -15.36 10.10 -5.81
CA ASP A 202 -15.38 10.72 -4.49
C ASP A 202 -14.50 9.98 -3.48
N LYS A 203 -14.14 8.71 -3.75
CA LYS A 203 -13.41 7.83 -2.84
C LYS A 203 -11.98 7.49 -3.31
N ILE A 204 -11.45 8.26 -4.25
CA ILE A 204 -10.07 8.11 -4.75
C ILE A 204 -9.06 8.21 -3.60
N PHE A 205 -9.34 9.00 -2.57
CA PHE A 205 -8.47 9.20 -1.40
C PHE A 205 -8.19 7.91 -0.61
N GLY A 206 -9.01 6.87 -0.79
CA GLY A 206 -8.80 5.58 -0.13
C GLY A 206 -7.71 4.70 -0.73
N ILE A 207 -7.08 5.13 -1.81
CA ILE A 207 -5.96 4.36 -2.40
C ILE A 207 -4.72 4.49 -1.52
N GLY A 208 -4.14 3.35 -1.14
CA GLY A 208 -3.03 3.29 -0.19
C GLY A 208 -3.47 3.32 1.27
N MET A 209 -4.71 2.92 1.57
CA MET A 209 -5.26 2.87 2.93
C MET A 209 -5.98 1.56 3.22
N GLN A 210 -6.17 1.29 4.51
CA GLN A 210 -6.91 0.15 5.06
C GLN A 210 -8.36 0.57 5.34
N ILE A 211 -9.21 0.64 4.30
CA ILE A 211 -10.54 1.24 4.39
C ILE A 211 -11.67 0.47 3.71
N THR A 212 -11.38 -0.62 2.99
CA THR A 212 -12.40 -1.37 2.25
C THR A 212 -13.05 -2.46 3.12
N HIS A 213 -14.07 -3.11 2.58
CA HIS A 213 -14.67 -4.32 3.16
C HIS A 213 -14.01 -5.60 2.62
N GLY A 214 -12.67 -5.59 2.48
CA GLY A 214 -11.87 -6.73 2.08
C GLY A 214 -11.45 -6.75 0.60
N CYS A 215 -12.16 -6.06 -0.27
CA CYS A 215 -11.78 -5.92 -1.68
C CYS A 215 -10.54 -5.03 -1.86
N VAL A 216 -9.89 -5.16 -3.01
CA VAL A 216 -8.71 -4.39 -3.41
C VAL A 216 -9.15 -3.26 -4.33
N ARG A 217 -8.97 -2.02 -3.89
CA ARG A 217 -9.41 -0.81 -4.60
C ARG A 217 -8.23 -0.15 -5.31
N MET A 218 -8.40 0.20 -6.59
CA MET A 218 -7.38 0.83 -7.43
C MET A 218 -7.85 2.17 -8.00
N TYR A 219 -6.90 2.99 -8.44
CA TYR A 219 -7.21 4.16 -9.25
C TYR A 219 -7.96 3.75 -10.53
N PRO A 220 -8.90 4.57 -11.04
CA PRO A 220 -9.70 4.23 -12.23
C PRO A 220 -8.85 3.92 -13.47
N GLU A 221 -7.78 4.65 -13.66
CA GLU A 221 -6.85 4.49 -14.78
C GLU A 221 -6.09 3.16 -14.67
N ASP A 222 -5.67 2.81 -13.45
CA ASP A 222 -4.88 1.61 -13.16
C ASP A 222 -5.69 0.33 -13.36
N ILE A 223 -6.89 0.28 -12.80
CA ILE A 223 -7.77 -0.89 -13.00
C ILE A 223 -8.16 -1.05 -14.46
N SER A 224 -8.33 0.05 -15.20
CA SER A 224 -8.59 0.00 -16.65
C SER A 224 -7.42 -0.65 -17.39
N ALA A 225 -6.18 -0.23 -17.11
CA ALA A 225 -4.98 -0.78 -17.72
C ALA A 225 -4.77 -2.26 -17.31
N LEU A 226 -4.92 -2.58 -16.03
CA LEU A 226 -4.80 -3.95 -15.52
C LEU A 226 -5.86 -4.87 -16.14
N TYR A 227 -7.13 -4.42 -16.20
CA TYR A 227 -8.23 -5.18 -16.80
C TYR A 227 -7.94 -5.59 -18.25
N GLN A 228 -7.31 -4.71 -19.03
CA GLN A 228 -6.95 -5.00 -20.42
C GLN A 228 -5.76 -5.95 -20.53
N SER A 229 -4.89 -5.98 -19.51
CA SER A 229 -3.61 -6.73 -19.53
C SER A 229 -3.69 -8.14 -18.96
N VAL A 230 -4.73 -8.46 -18.18
CA VAL A 230 -4.84 -9.76 -17.50
C VAL A 230 -5.97 -10.61 -18.10
N ASP A 231 -5.82 -11.92 -18.03
CA ASP A 231 -6.83 -12.89 -18.48
C ASP A 231 -7.51 -13.58 -17.28
N VAL A 232 -8.66 -14.21 -17.53
CA VAL A 232 -9.25 -15.18 -16.62
C VAL A 232 -8.26 -16.34 -16.48
N GLY A 233 -8.02 -16.76 -15.23
CA GLY A 233 -6.99 -17.74 -14.89
C GLY A 233 -5.68 -17.13 -14.41
N THR A 234 -5.44 -15.82 -14.63
CA THR A 234 -4.23 -15.16 -14.12
C THR A 234 -4.06 -15.42 -12.62
N PRO A 235 -2.92 -15.98 -12.16
CA PRO A 235 -2.66 -16.23 -10.75
C PRO A 235 -2.52 -14.91 -9.96
N VAL A 236 -3.01 -14.93 -8.72
CA VAL A 236 -2.93 -13.80 -7.80
C VAL A 236 -2.37 -14.30 -6.46
N TYR A 237 -1.28 -13.72 -6.01
CA TYR A 237 -0.63 -14.00 -4.73
C TYR A 237 -0.87 -12.82 -3.80
N ILE A 238 -1.61 -13.04 -2.72
CA ILE A 238 -1.91 -12.02 -1.72
C ILE A 238 -1.02 -12.28 -0.52
N VAL A 239 -0.05 -11.40 -0.29
CA VAL A 239 0.97 -11.54 0.75
C VAL A 239 0.92 -10.37 1.73
N LYS A 240 1.53 -10.56 2.92
CA LYS A 240 1.68 -9.52 3.94
C LYS A 240 3.14 -9.49 4.38
N GLN A 241 3.94 -8.65 3.74
CA GLN A 241 5.37 -8.51 3.96
C GLN A 241 5.71 -7.04 4.28
N PRO A 242 5.51 -6.59 5.54
CA PRO A 242 5.80 -5.21 5.94
C PRO A 242 7.31 -4.92 6.00
N VAL A 243 8.14 -5.94 6.21
CA VAL A 243 9.59 -5.87 6.12
C VAL A 243 10.03 -6.76 4.97
N LYS A 244 10.87 -6.23 4.10
CA LYS A 244 11.45 -6.94 2.95
C LYS A 244 12.96 -6.74 2.93
N VAL A 245 13.70 -7.76 2.51
CA VAL A 245 15.14 -7.73 2.32
C VAL A 245 15.42 -8.25 0.92
N GLY A 246 16.35 -7.65 0.20
CA GLY A 246 16.68 -8.10 -1.15
C GLY A 246 17.97 -7.53 -1.67
N TRP A 247 18.57 -8.23 -2.61
CA TRP A 247 19.83 -7.87 -3.26
C TRP A 247 19.63 -6.97 -4.48
N LEU A 248 20.63 -6.12 -4.73
CA LEU A 248 20.87 -5.47 -6.01
C LEU A 248 22.38 -5.30 -6.20
N ASN A 249 22.96 -5.93 -7.21
CA ASN A 249 24.37 -5.78 -7.55
C ASN A 249 25.32 -5.96 -6.34
N ASN A 250 25.19 -7.06 -5.61
CA ASN A 250 25.93 -7.38 -4.38
C ASN A 250 25.65 -6.50 -3.16
N VAL A 251 24.74 -5.55 -3.23
CA VAL A 251 24.29 -4.74 -2.08
C VAL A 251 22.99 -5.31 -1.55
N LEU A 252 22.92 -5.54 -0.25
CA LEU A 252 21.72 -5.99 0.46
C LEU A 252 20.97 -4.78 1.00
N TYR A 253 19.70 -4.71 0.66
CA TYR A 253 18.78 -3.64 1.09
C TYR A 253 17.74 -4.16 2.05
N VAL A 254 17.29 -3.29 2.94
CA VAL A 254 16.08 -3.48 3.76
C VAL A 254 15.05 -2.41 3.40
N GLU A 255 13.78 -2.80 3.36
CA GLU A 255 12.63 -1.92 3.19
C GLU A 255 11.61 -2.27 4.28
N ALA A 256 11.08 -1.26 4.96
CA ALA A 256 10.13 -1.46 6.05
C ALA A 256 8.98 -0.48 5.96
N HIS A 257 7.76 -0.98 6.18
CA HIS A 257 6.50 -0.25 6.12
C HIS A 257 5.78 -0.29 7.47
N PRO A 258 4.88 0.67 7.74
CA PRO A 258 4.01 0.60 8.91
C PRO A 258 3.22 -0.70 8.93
N ASP A 259 2.98 -1.24 10.11
CA ASP A 259 2.08 -2.38 10.26
C ASP A 259 0.64 -1.97 9.92
N LEU A 260 -0.17 -2.94 9.55
CA LEU A 260 -1.61 -2.74 9.39
C LEU A 260 -2.24 -2.47 10.76
N GLU A 261 -3.32 -1.68 10.77
CA GLU A 261 -4.09 -1.38 11.98
C GLU A 261 -4.51 -2.67 12.72
N GLY A 262 -4.24 -2.71 14.00
CA GLY A 262 -4.48 -3.86 14.87
C GLY A 262 -3.48 -5.00 14.72
N GLU A 263 -2.35 -4.77 14.06
CA GLU A 263 -1.27 -5.76 13.86
C GLU A 263 0.11 -5.18 14.19
N GLU A 264 0.11 -4.10 14.98
CA GLU A 264 1.31 -3.35 15.35
C GLU A 264 2.32 -4.24 16.07
N LYS A 265 3.58 -4.18 15.63
CA LYS A 265 4.71 -4.90 16.21
C LYS A 265 5.63 -3.96 16.98
N THR A 266 6.27 -4.51 17.97
CA THR A 266 7.37 -3.84 18.64
C THR A 266 8.59 -3.71 17.74
N GLN A 267 9.52 -2.82 18.10
CA GLN A 267 10.79 -2.68 17.39
C GLN A 267 11.58 -4.00 17.40
N ASP A 268 11.59 -4.72 18.52
CA ASP A 268 12.32 -5.99 18.66
C ASP A 268 11.72 -7.09 17.77
N GLU A 269 10.39 -7.15 17.65
CA GLU A 269 9.73 -8.11 16.74
C GLU A 269 10.07 -7.81 15.27
N ARG A 270 10.05 -6.54 14.85
CA ARG A 270 10.47 -6.15 13.50
C ARG A 270 11.93 -6.47 13.26
N TYR A 271 12.79 -6.25 14.25
CA TYR A 271 14.21 -6.56 14.17
C TYR A 271 14.44 -8.08 14.01
N ALA A 272 13.75 -8.90 14.79
CA ALA A 272 13.82 -10.35 14.67
C ALA A 272 13.37 -10.86 13.28
N ILE A 273 12.30 -10.26 12.73
CA ILE A 273 11.83 -10.55 11.37
C ILE A 273 12.92 -10.18 10.35
N ALA A 274 13.50 -8.99 10.45
CA ALA A 274 14.55 -8.53 9.54
C ALA A 274 15.78 -9.45 9.59
N LEU A 275 16.24 -9.87 10.78
CA LEU A 275 17.35 -10.82 10.93
C LEU A 275 17.05 -12.16 10.26
N SER A 276 15.82 -12.66 10.38
CA SER A 276 15.41 -13.91 9.71
C SER A 276 15.49 -13.77 8.18
N LEU A 277 15.00 -12.65 7.64
CA LEU A 277 15.02 -12.36 6.22
C LEU A 277 16.46 -12.17 5.69
N ILE A 278 17.32 -11.46 6.45
CA ILE A 278 18.74 -11.29 6.10
C ILE A 278 19.46 -12.65 6.01
N ARG A 279 19.20 -13.55 6.98
CA ARG A 279 19.75 -14.92 6.92
C ARG A 279 19.24 -15.67 5.69
N GLN A 280 17.94 -15.63 5.42
CA GLN A 280 17.34 -16.28 4.27
C GLN A 280 17.99 -15.82 2.96
N GLU A 281 18.16 -14.49 2.79
CA GLU A 281 18.75 -13.89 1.60
C GLU A 281 20.27 -14.16 1.48
N ASN A 282 20.96 -14.46 2.56
CA ASN A 282 22.41 -14.68 2.59
C ASN A 282 22.78 -16.13 2.98
N ASN A 283 22.12 -17.12 2.37
CA ASN A 283 22.42 -18.55 2.54
C ASN A 283 22.45 -19.01 4.01
N GLN A 284 21.53 -18.53 4.83
CA GLN A 284 21.39 -18.81 6.26
C GLN A 284 22.52 -18.26 7.15
N VAL A 285 23.37 -17.39 6.62
CA VAL A 285 24.45 -16.72 7.34
C VAL A 285 24.11 -15.26 7.57
N LEU A 286 24.31 -14.75 8.79
CA LEU A 286 24.25 -13.31 9.05
C LEU A 286 25.57 -12.67 8.58
N PRO A 287 25.55 -11.75 7.60
CA PRO A 287 26.71 -10.96 7.24
C PRO A 287 26.97 -9.90 8.34
N ASP A 288 28.12 -9.28 8.29
CA ASP A 288 28.45 -8.09 9.10
C ASP A 288 27.78 -6.85 8.49
N PHE A 289 26.51 -6.66 8.79
CA PHE A 289 25.68 -5.59 8.27
C PHE A 289 25.61 -4.39 9.22
N ASP A 290 25.26 -3.23 8.68
CA ASP A 290 25.08 -2.01 9.48
C ASP A 290 23.79 -2.07 10.34
N GLN A 291 24.00 -2.38 11.63
CA GLN A 291 22.92 -2.51 12.59
C GLN A 291 22.24 -1.16 12.91
N VAL A 292 22.97 -0.04 12.81
CA VAL A 292 22.44 1.30 13.07
C VAL A 292 21.48 1.68 11.96
N VAL A 293 21.88 1.45 10.71
CA VAL A 293 21.03 1.67 9.53
C VAL A 293 19.80 0.77 9.55
N LEU A 294 19.96 -0.53 9.87
CA LEU A 294 18.83 -1.44 9.99
C LEU A 294 17.83 -0.97 11.05
N ASN A 295 18.29 -0.63 12.25
CA ASN A 295 17.43 -0.16 13.33
C ASN A 295 16.69 1.13 12.96
N LYS A 296 17.37 2.05 12.24
CA LYS A 296 16.74 3.27 11.75
C LYS A 296 15.63 2.97 10.74
N ALA A 297 15.87 2.11 9.76
CA ALA A 297 14.87 1.72 8.76
C ALA A 297 13.61 1.11 9.41
N LEU A 298 13.81 0.22 10.40
CA LEU A 298 12.73 -0.44 11.14
C LEU A 298 11.99 0.49 12.12
N LYS A 299 12.55 1.65 12.43
CA LYS A 299 11.91 2.70 13.23
C LYS A 299 11.15 3.69 12.34
N ASP A 300 11.77 4.13 11.26
CA ASP A 300 11.21 5.16 10.37
C ASP A 300 10.02 4.62 9.55
N LEU A 301 10.07 3.37 9.13
CA LEU A 301 9.00 2.66 8.39
C LEU A 301 8.53 3.44 7.16
N ASP A 302 9.42 4.16 6.48
CA ASP A 302 9.08 5.07 5.39
C ASP A 302 8.97 4.38 4.02
N GLY A 303 9.19 3.07 3.96
CA GLY A 303 9.11 2.29 2.74
C GLY A 303 10.26 2.52 1.76
N THR A 304 11.33 3.18 2.20
CA THR A 304 12.53 3.41 1.36
C THR A 304 13.50 2.23 1.50
N PRO A 305 13.87 1.53 0.40
CA PRO A 305 14.94 0.55 0.43
C PRO A 305 16.28 1.19 0.77
N ILE A 306 16.88 0.79 1.89
CA ILE A 306 18.16 1.33 2.40
C ILE A 306 19.22 0.23 2.35
N PRO A 307 20.44 0.51 1.85
CA PRO A 307 21.54 -0.47 1.84
C PRO A 307 22.04 -0.73 3.27
N ILE A 308 22.21 -2.01 3.64
CA ILE A 308 22.65 -2.43 4.97
C ILE A 308 23.94 -3.24 4.93
N TYR A 309 24.31 -3.81 3.78
CA TYR A 309 25.50 -4.62 3.62
C TYR A 309 25.91 -4.65 2.15
N GLU A 310 27.22 -4.68 1.88
CA GLU A 310 27.78 -4.87 0.54
C GLU A 310 28.73 -6.07 0.56
N ARG A 311 28.47 -7.02 -0.35
CA ARG A 311 29.36 -8.15 -0.55
C ARG A 311 30.54 -7.70 -1.37
N LEU A 312 31.73 -7.67 -0.77
CA LEU A 312 32.95 -7.35 -1.48
C LEU A 312 33.22 -8.40 -2.59
N PRO A 313 33.66 -7.96 -3.76
CA PRO A 313 34.12 -8.91 -4.77
C PRO A 313 35.26 -9.75 -4.20
N PRO A 314 35.43 -11.02 -4.62
CA PRO A 314 36.61 -11.82 -4.28
C PRO A 314 37.86 -11.01 -4.62
N LEU A 315 38.87 -10.99 -3.73
CA LEU A 315 40.12 -10.36 -4.02
C LEU A 315 40.71 -11.05 -5.29
N GLU A 316 41.06 -10.26 -6.30
CA GLU A 316 41.72 -10.79 -7.49
C GLU A 316 43.02 -11.48 -7.06
N GLY A 317 43.04 -12.83 -7.10
CA GLY A 317 44.17 -13.63 -6.68
C GLY A 317 43.85 -14.82 -5.79
N GLU A 318 42.69 -14.89 -5.14
CA GLU A 318 42.24 -16.14 -4.53
C GLU A 318 41.72 -17.11 -5.60
N VAL A 319 42.61 -17.86 -6.20
CA VAL A 319 42.24 -19.08 -6.87
C VAL A 319 41.67 -20.00 -5.80
N ILE A 320 40.37 -20.07 -5.73
CA ILE A 320 39.69 -21.10 -4.92
C ILE A 320 40.05 -22.41 -5.57
N ASP A 321 41.07 -23.08 -5.03
CA ASP A 321 41.46 -24.43 -5.44
C ASP A 321 40.23 -25.33 -5.21
N PRO A 322 39.60 -25.86 -6.25
CA PRO A 322 38.45 -26.75 -6.12
C PRO A 322 38.77 -28.07 -5.39
N ALA A 323 40.03 -28.27 -4.98
CA ALA A 323 40.51 -29.42 -4.25
C ALA A 323 40.53 -29.27 -2.72
N VAL A 324 40.11 -28.13 -2.13
CA VAL A 324 39.92 -28.06 -0.69
C VAL A 324 38.70 -28.87 -0.34
N LYS A 325 38.89 -30.17 -0.19
CA LYS A 325 37.95 -31.12 0.39
C LYS A 325 37.51 -30.58 1.74
N ALA A 326 36.20 -30.57 1.94
CA ALA A 326 35.56 -30.21 3.18
C ALA A 326 36.37 -30.69 4.39
N VAL A 327 36.79 -29.74 5.23
CA VAL A 327 37.43 -30.06 6.53
C VAL A 327 36.43 -30.93 7.27
N PRO A 328 36.85 -32.15 7.73
CA PRO A 328 35.92 -33.02 8.44
C PRO A 328 35.41 -32.31 9.68
N VAL A 329 34.08 -32.19 9.78
CA VAL A 329 33.41 -31.69 10.97
C VAL A 329 33.91 -32.53 12.14
N ILE A 330 34.72 -31.95 13.01
CA ILE A 330 35.13 -32.55 14.28
C ILE A 330 33.85 -32.68 15.08
N LYS A 331 33.33 -33.91 15.20
CA LYS A 331 32.23 -34.22 16.10
C LYS A 331 32.63 -33.78 17.50
N ALA A 332 31.91 -32.84 18.05
CA ALA A 332 32.02 -32.49 19.46
C ALA A 332 31.86 -33.77 20.31
N PRO A 333 32.66 -33.99 21.35
CA PRO A 333 32.55 -35.16 22.19
C PRO A 333 31.14 -35.20 22.83
N ALA A 334 30.47 -36.34 22.73
CA ALA A 334 29.19 -36.56 23.35
C ALA A 334 29.32 -36.38 24.88
N ILE A 335 28.71 -35.34 25.42
CA ILE A 335 28.51 -35.22 26.85
C ILE A 335 27.51 -36.27 27.24
N ALA A 336 27.99 -37.31 27.93
CA ALA A 336 27.16 -38.37 28.51
C ALA A 336 26.24 -37.75 29.55
N SER A 337 24.97 -37.55 29.23
CA SER A 337 23.95 -37.20 30.19
C SER A 337 23.48 -38.48 30.92
N ASN A 338 24.02 -38.72 32.10
CA ASN A 338 23.43 -39.65 33.04
C ASN A 338 22.12 -39.08 33.58
N VAL A 339 21.02 -39.34 32.86
CA VAL A 339 19.67 -39.11 33.38
C VAL A 339 19.23 -40.38 34.06
N VAL A 340 19.30 -40.39 35.38
CA VAL A 340 18.67 -41.44 36.21
C VAL A 340 17.16 -41.30 36.07
N SER A 341 16.58 -42.30 35.42
CA SER A 341 15.16 -42.48 35.24
C SER A 341 14.54 -42.83 36.60
N LYS A 342 13.87 -41.89 37.29
CA LYS A 342 12.91 -42.20 38.37
C LYS A 342 11.49 -42.24 37.79
N LYS A 343 10.89 -43.43 37.82
CA LYS A 343 9.46 -43.66 37.54
C LYS A 343 8.59 -42.83 38.46
N PRO A 344 7.47 -42.25 37.99
CA PRO A 344 6.48 -41.62 38.85
C PRO A 344 5.65 -42.65 39.56
N VAL A 345 5.59 -42.56 40.88
CA VAL A 345 4.66 -43.33 41.73
C VAL A 345 3.30 -42.64 41.67
N ILE A 346 2.29 -43.37 41.25
CA ILE A 346 0.89 -42.95 41.28
C ILE A 346 0.40 -42.99 42.73
N ALA A 347 0.13 -41.86 43.34
CA ALA A 347 -0.59 -41.78 44.61
C ALA A 347 -2.05 -41.36 44.33
N LYS A 348 -2.94 -42.17 44.88
CA LYS A 348 -4.41 -42.07 44.78
C LYS A 348 -4.94 -40.82 45.51
N ALA A 349 -5.95 -40.24 44.86
CA ALA A 349 -6.79 -39.17 45.37
C ALA A 349 -7.44 -39.49 46.73
N SER A 350 -7.46 -38.50 47.62
CA SER A 350 -8.44 -38.41 48.70
C SER A 350 -9.20 -37.07 48.58
N LYS A 351 -10.53 -37.21 48.59
CA LYS A 351 -11.50 -36.14 48.69
C LYS A 351 -11.39 -35.42 50.04
N ALA A 352 -11.38 -34.09 50.01
CA ALA A 352 -11.87 -33.28 51.12
C ALA A 352 -12.44 -31.95 50.62
N LYS A 353 -13.74 -31.86 50.79
CA LYS A 353 -14.65 -30.77 51.20
C LYS A 353 -14.30 -29.30 50.92
N SER A 354 -15.27 -28.77 50.20
CA SER A 354 -15.64 -27.37 50.11
C SER A 354 -15.68 -26.62 51.47
N THR A 355 -15.15 -25.39 51.48
CA THR A 355 -15.67 -24.33 52.35
C THR A 355 -15.64 -23.02 51.59
N GLU A 356 -16.79 -22.43 51.50
CA GLU A 356 -17.17 -21.14 51.00
C GLU A 356 -16.57 -20.05 51.86
N LEU A 357 -15.96 -19.01 51.26
CA LEU A 357 -15.96 -17.67 51.89
C LEU A 357 -16.01 -16.63 50.79
N ALA A 358 -17.11 -15.90 50.84
CA ALA A 358 -17.45 -14.74 50.03
C ALA A 358 -16.73 -13.49 50.54
N MET A 359 -16.74 -12.43 49.70
CA MET A 359 -16.49 -11.00 49.93
C MET A 359 -15.04 -10.54 49.85
N ALA A 360 -14.64 -9.69 48.88
CA ALA A 360 -15.01 -8.29 48.80
C ALA A 360 -14.58 -7.67 47.47
N SER A 361 -15.55 -7.07 46.81
CA SER A 361 -15.40 -6.14 45.68
C SER A 361 -14.58 -4.91 46.10
N LYS A 362 -13.53 -4.56 45.36
CA LYS A 362 -13.06 -3.18 45.27
C LYS A 362 -12.87 -2.82 43.81
N LYS A 363 -13.83 -2.02 43.30
CA LYS A 363 -13.75 -1.24 42.10
C LYS A 363 -12.54 -0.30 42.18
N THR A 364 -11.61 -0.41 41.26
CA THR A 364 -10.70 0.68 40.94
C THR A 364 -10.97 1.09 39.49
N LYS A 365 -11.62 2.26 39.35
CA LYS A 365 -11.79 2.96 38.09
C LYS A 365 -10.43 3.47 37.66
N SER A 366 -9.94 3.01 36.53
CA SER A 366 -8.88 3.69 35.79
C SER A 366 -9.54 4.55 34.71
N THR A 367 -9.40 5.85 34.90
CA THR A 367 -9.89 6.90 34.00
C THR A 367 -8.89 7.05 32.88
N ALA A 368 -9.19 6.53 31.70
CA ALA A 368 -8.46 6.89 30.49
C ALA A 368 -9.02 8.20 29.95
N LEU A 369 -8.16 9.21 29.90
CA LEU A 369 -8.44 10.53 29.32
C LEU A 369 -8.52 10.40 27.79
N LEU A 370 -9.71 10.46 27.25
CA LEU A 370 -9.95 10.77 25.84
C LEU A 370 -10.11 12.29 25.73
N ALA A 371 -9.13 12.94 25.13
CA ALA A 371 -9.23 14.33 24.70
C ALA A 371 -10.11 14.38 23.44
N ALA A 372 -11.41 14.71 23.62
CA ALA A 372 -12.29 15.09 22.54
C ALA A 372 -12.07 16.58 22.23
N ASN A 373 -11.69 16.89 21.01
CA ASN A 373 -11.64 18.25 20.51
C ASN A 373 -13.06 18.76 20.27
N ASP A 374 -13.43 19.78 21.04
CA ASP A 374 -14.66 20.56 20.91
C ASP A 374 -14.72 21.28 19.55
N VAL A 375 -15.63 20.86 18.70
CA VAL A 375 -16.10 21.68 17.58
C VAL A 375 -17.27 22.52 18.09
N LYS A 376 -17.04 23.81 18.28
CA LYS A 376 -18.05 24.82 18.61
C LYS A 376 -19.16 24.85 17.56
N LYS A 377 -20.34 24.48 17.95
CA LYS A 377 -21.60 24.73 17.21
C LYS A 377 -21.90 26.22 17.17
N ILE A 378 -21.99 26.78 15.98
CA ILE A 378 -22.52 28.12 15.72
C ILE A 378 -24.05 27.98 15.60
N PRO A 379 -24.85 28.83 16.29
CA PRO A 379 -26.28 28.70 16.25
C PRO A 379 -26.90 29.26 14.96
N VAL A 380 -27.68 28.42 14.30
CA VAL A 380 -28.51 28.81 13.13
C VAL A 380 -29.70 29.69 13.65
N LYS A 381 -29.73 30.94 13.20
CA LYS A 381 -30.91 31.81 13.35
C LYS A 381 -32.02 31.35 12.41
N GLN A 382 -33.17 30.97 13.00
CA GLN A 382 -34.41 30.82 12.28
C GLN A 382 -34.87 32.18 11.73
N VAL A 383 -35.12 32.21 10.42
CA VAL A 383 -35.85 33.30 9.78
C VAL A 383 -37.24 32.78 9.40
N SER A 384 -38.25 33.46 9.94
CA SER A 384 -39.67 33.21 9.77
C SER A 384 -40.12 33.34 8.32
N LYS A 385 -41.08 32.47 7.97
CA LYS A 385 -41.90 32.56 6.75
C LYS A 385 -42.79 33.79 6.82
N ASP A 386 -42.74 34.65 5.80
CA ASP A 386 -43.90 35.45 5.43
C ASP A 386 -44.07 35.46 3.90
N ASN A 387 -45.27 35.18 3.55
CA ASN A 387 -45.90 34.99 2.27
C ASN A 387 -46.22 36.34 1.63
N LYS A 388 -45.90 36.53 0.31
CA LYS A 388 -46.87 37.21 -0.58
C LYS A 388 -46.44 37.13 -2.05
N THR A 389 -47.32 36.53 -2.79
CA THR A 389 -47.64 36.61 -4.22
C THR A 389 -47.22 37.89 -4.95
N ASN A 390 -46.54 37.71 -6.13
CA ASN A 390 -46.96 38.43 -7.34
C ASN A 390 -46.28 37.83 -8.59
N LYS A 391 -47.18 37.40 -9.50
CA LYS A 391 -46.88 37.06 -10.89
C LYS A 391 -47.09 38.33 -11.73
N PRO A 392 -46.27 38.60 -12.77
CA PRO A 392 -46.90 38.69 -14.08
C PRO A 392 -46.04 38.12 -15.26
N ALA A 393 -46.74 37.42 -16.11
CA ALA A 393 -46.89 37.58 -17.57
C ALA A 393 -45.69 37.42 -18.51
N ILE A 394 -45.87 36.40 -19.30
CA ILE A 394 -45.27 35.97 -20.58
C ILE A 394 -45.12 37.13 -21.60
N LYS A 395 -43.97 37.19 -22.28
CA LYS A 395 -43.88 37.60 -23.68
C LYS A 395 -42.83 36.75 -24.41
N THR A 396 -43.31 36.02 -25.40
CA THR A 396 -42.62 35.35 -26.48
C THR A 396 -41.96 36.37 -27.43
N ALA A 397 -40.71 36.13 -27.80
CA ALA A 397 -40.16 36.58 -29.08
C ALA A 397 -39.06 35.64 -29.55
N SER A 398 -39.20 35.19 -30.75
CA SER A 398 -38.33 34.37 -31.58
C SER A 398 -37.15 35.16 -32.11
N ASN A 399 -35.97 34.61 -32.26
CA ASN A 399 -35.18 34.38 -33.46
C ASN A 399 -33.66 34.49 -33.27
N SER A 400 -33.03 33.47 -33.88
CA SER A 400 -31.82 33.46 -34.70
C SER A 400 -30.40 33.51 -34.06
N ARG A 401 -29.72 32.36 -34.29
CA ARG A 401 -28.32 32.14 -34.75
C ARG A 401 -27.21 33.03 -34.23
N SER A 402 -26.20 32.42 -33.56
CA SER A 402 -24.86 32.17 -34.11
C SER A 402 -23.88 31.70 -33.01
N SER A 403 -23.14 30.67 -33.34
CA SER A 403 -21.74 30.31 -33.04
C SER A 403 -21.00 30.96 -31.86
N GLY A 404 -20.36 30.08 -31.04
CA GLY A 404 -19.02 30.38 -30.49
C GLY A 404 -18.88 30.35 -28.98
N GLY A 405 -18.03 29.42 -28.47
CA GLY A 405 -17.19 29.67 -27.31
C GLY A 405 -17.66 29.10 -25.99
N SER A 406 -17.07 27.98 -25.59
CA SER A 406 -16.90 27.63 -24.16
C SER A 406 -16.10 28.71 -23.43
N PRO A 407 -16.39 28.92 -22.15
CA PRO A 407 -15.34 28.63 -21.18
C PRO A 407 -15.86 27.98 -19.90
N GLY A 408 -14.91 27.30 -19.20
CA GLY A 408 -15.06 26.54 -18.00
C GLY A 408 -15.67 27.29 -16.82
N GLY A 409 -16.41 26.52 -16.05
CA GLY A 409 -16.96 26.92 -14.75
C GLY A 409 -16.36 26.05 -13.65
N TYR A 410 -15.69 26.73 -12.75
CA TYR A 410 -15.26 26.19 -11.46
C TYR A 410 -16.46 25.92 -10.58
N TYR A 411 -16.51 24.75 -9.94
CA TYR A 411 -17.41 24.51 -8.82
C TYR A 411 -16.62 24.55 -7.52
N HIS A 412 -16.90 25.56 -6.69
CA HIS A 412 -16.80 25.51 -5.25
C HIS A 412 -18.12 24.92 -4.73
N GLY A 413 -18.04 23.99 -3.81
CA GLY A 413 -19.20 23.46 -3.10
C GLY A 413 -18.76 22.96 -1.74
N ASP A 414 -19.42 23.44 -0.75
CA ASP A 414 -19.33 23.24 0.71
C ASP A 414 -19.24 21.78 1.17
#